data_49aa75191084c971ff107f4c1d46e00c
#
_entry.id   49aa75191084c971ff107f4c1d46e00c
#
_cell.length_a   1.000
_cell.length_b   1.000
_cell.length_c   1.000
_cell.angle_alpha   90.00
_cell.angle_beta   90.00
_cell.angle_gamma   90.00
#
_symmetry.space_group_name_H-M   'P 1'
#
loop_
_entity.id
_entity.type
_entity.pdbx_description
1 polymer ?
#
loop_
_entity_poly.entity_id
_entity_poly.type
_entity_poly.pdbx_seq_one_letter_code
_entity_poly.pdbx_strand_id
1 'polypeptide(L)'
;MKNGKLLNIARLLFCLFLLSNQTIKAQKIDTDSLLTVVIKDMKSAHPDYKLNIKRALLGKKLAPDYVDFSLALGRNYDLAKQKDSARYYYKYVIDKNPRYADAFLYLINMDLEDKNYDEALTTTYKAIDLYPDIKDFRLKRIELYSLQNDTKNEAKYLKSIRAKFPHDADIEQRLFDLYSKTNVDRVGAYYNLTTIDRNGVGPWHLASADYMRQRAWGSLIGRVSYAKRLSSNLVMASGLQFEAESYLFAKKNSYQYIDVAYSKDSAFPEWRLGYSYFQNFKKGWEADLGVRYIVMQDNSDLKTLNIGIGKYLGSYWLNLRSYIQKDSPSFILTSRYYYKTKFDYVTLIAGYGTSPDDRTRAAEYDMRKSLSSYRLSAGFYKLIQSHYVVGFLITDNEQEYTPNKYQTELDFAVLIQYKF
;
A
#
# COMPACT_ATOMS: atom_id res chain seq x y z
N MET A 1 57.48 22.68 86.63
CA MET A 1 57.13 22.67 85.19
C MET A 1 56.67 21.31 84.61
N LYS A 2 56.16 20.32 85.37
CA LYS A 2 55.71 19.01 84.86
C LYS A 2 54.17 18.87 84.70
N ASN A 3 53.38 19.70 85.40
CA ASN A 3 51.92 19.52 85.41
C ASN A 3 51.18 20.14 84.19
N GLY A 4 51.79 21.08 83.46
CA GLY A 4 51.14 21.70 82.27
C GLY A 4 51.12 20.80 81.06
N LYS A 5 52.09 19.89 80.89
CA LYS A 5 52.11 18.97 79.72
C LYS A 5 51.08 17.85 79.85
N LEU A 6 50.79 17.33 81.02
CA LEU A 6 49.78 16.34 81.23
C LEU A 6 48.36 16.86 81.03
N LEU A 7 48.09 18.10 81.39
CA LEU A 7 46.79 18.76 81.16
C LEU A 7 46.50 18.99 79.68
N ASN A 8 47.55 19.33 78.91
CA ASN A 8 47.39 19.53 77.44
C ASN A 8 47.19 18.19 76.70
N ILE A 9 47.87 17.11 77.15
CA ILE A 9 47.65 15.78 76.56
C ILE A 9 46.25 15.27 76.88
N ALA A 10 45.77 15.45 78.15
CA ALA A 10 44.39 15.11 78.50
C ALA A 10 43.33 15.89 77.72
N ARG A 11 43.58 17.18 77.47
CA ARG A 11 42.72 17.99 76.62
C ARG A 11 42.72 17.51 75.15
N LEU A 12 43.88 17.16 74.60
CA LEU A 12 44.01 16.62 73.27
C LEU A 12 43.29 15.29 73.08
N LEU A 13 43.45 14.39 74.06
CA LEU A 13 42.73 13.09 74.08
C LEU A 13 41.22 13.25 74.26
N PHE A 14 40.78 14.23 75.05
CA PHE A 14 39.36 14.54 75.21
C PHE A 14 38.75 15.14 73.93
N CYS A 15 39.47 16.00 73.20
CA CYS A 15 39.06 16.49 71.88
C CYS A 15 39.02 15.36 70.84
N LEU A 16 39.98 14.44 70.81
CA LEU A 16 39.98 13.26 69.95
C LEU A 16 38.83 12.31 70.29
N PHE A 17 38.47 12.13 71.56
CA PHE A 17 37.35 11.34 72.00
C PHE A 17 36.01 11.97 71.64
N LEU A 18 35.87 13.31 71.63
CA LEU A 18 34.68 14.01 71.17
C LEU A 18 34.55 13.95 69.62
N LEU A 19 35.64 13.91 68.89
CA LEU A 19 35.65 13.75 67.42
C LEU A 19 35.31 12.31 66.99
N SER A 20 35.66 11.30 67.80
CA SER A 20 35.34 9.89 67.51
C SER A 20 33.89 9.52 67.81
N ASN A 21 33.12 10.36 68.51
CA ASN A 21 31.69 10.14 68.77
C ASN A 21 30.77 10.84 67.77
N GLN A 22 31.29 11.37 66.71
CA GLN A 22 30.40 11.73 65.57
C GLN A 22 29.90 10.44 64.95
N THR A 23 28.76 9.97 65.39
CA THR A 23 27.99 8.97 64.67
C THR A 23 27.71 9.57 63.26
N ILE A 24 28.42 9.07 62.25
CA ILE A 24 28.09 9.33 60.85
C ILE A 24 26.70 8.73 60.68
N LYS A 25 25.66 9.57 60.83
CA LYS A 25 24.31 9.18 60.40
C LYS A 25 24.44 8.96 58.90
N ALA A 26 24.53 7.69 58.50
CA ALA A 26 24.43 7.33 57.10
C ALA A 26 23.16 8.01 56.58
N GLN A 27 23.35 8.95 55.67
CA GLN A 27 22.23 9.69 55.07
C GLN A 27 21.29 8.65 54.44
N LYS A 28 20.08 8.54 54.99
CA LYS A 28 19.09 7.60 54.44
C LYS A 28 18.86 7.98 53.00
N ILE A 29 19.26 7.10 52.10
CA ILE A 29 19.11 7.34 50.67
C ILE A 29 17.61 7.46 50.41
N ASP A 30 17.19 8.62 49.90
CA ASP A 30 15.84 8.84 49.43
C ASP A 30 15.64 8.08 48.11
N THR A 31 14.76 7.07 48.16
CA THR A 31 14.50 6.19 47.02
C THR A 31 13.80 6.91 45.87
N ASP A 32 12.98 7.90 46.13
CA ASP A 32 12.29 8.68 45.10
C ASP A 32 13.26 9.56 44.31
N SER A 33 14.15 10.24 45.04
CA SER A 33 15.26 10.99 44.44
C SER A 33 16.18 10.08 43.60
N LEU A 34 16.49 8.88 44.11
CA LEU A 34 17.32 7.91 43.38
C LEU A 34 16.66 7.45 42.10
N LEU A 35 15.36 7.13 42.12
CA LEU A 35 14.61 6.75 40.94
C LEU A 35 14.56 7.89 39.92
N THR A 36 14.31 9.11 40.39
CA THR A 36 14.30 10.32 39.54
C THR A 36 15.62 10.50 38.80
N VAL A 37 16.76 10.31 39.50
CA VAL A 37 18.09 10.38 38.87
C VAL A 37 18.26 9.32 37.79
N VAL A 38 17.85 8.06 38.07
CA VAL A 38 17.92 6.97 37.06
C VAL A 38 17.09 7.28 35.81
N ILE A 39 15.86 7.75 36.00
CA ILE A 39 14.97 8.09 34.85
C ILE A 39 15.50 9.29 34.06
N LYS A 40 16.02 10.32 34.75
CA LYS A 40 16.57 11.51 34.12
C LYS A 40 17.80 11.19 33.28
N ASP A 41 18.73 10.40 33.83
CA ASP A 41 19.94 10.01 33.13
C ASP A 41 19.62 9.08 31.93
N MET A 42 18.71 8.14 32.07
CA MET A 42 18.26 7.26 31.01
C MET A 42 17.71 8.05 29.78
N LYS A 43 17.12 9.23 30.00
CA LYS A 43 16.59 10.13 28.99
C LYS A 43 17.59 11.19 28.50
N SER A 44 18.81 11.21 29.02
CA SER A 44 19.84 12.18 28.64
C SER A 44 20.42 11.91 27.25
N ALA A 45 21.16 12.86 26.69
CA ALA A 45 21.82 12.69 25.39
C ALA A 45 22.91 11.60 25.41
N HIS A 46 23.54 11.38 26.57
CA HIS A 46 24.62 10.39 26.76
C HIS A 46 24.36 9.58 28.04
N PRO A 47 23.41 8.64 28.02
CA PRO A 47 23.04 7.88 29.22
C PRO A 47 24.12 6.84 29.64
N ASP A 48 24.47 6.79 30.93
CA ASP A 48 25.29 5.71 31.47
C ASP A 48 24.39 4.57 31.97
N TYR A 49 24.01 3.68 31.09
CA TYR A 49 23.14 2.54 31.41
C TYR A 49 23.76 1.64 32.48
N LYS A 50 25.10 1.47 32.53
CA LYS A 50 25.79 0.64 33.55
C LYS A 50 25.66 1.22 34.92
N LEU A 51 25.82 2.54 35.06
CA LEU A 51 25.65 3.26 36.31
C LEU A 51 24.18 3.26 36.73
N ASN A 52 23.27 3.46 35.81
CA ASN A 52 21.84 3.45 36.08
C ASN A 52 21.34 2.09 36.55
N ILE A 53 21.82 0.99 35.96
CA ILE A 53 21.54 -0.38 36.44
C ILE A 53 22.01 -0.55 37.90
N LYS A 54 23.23 -0.10 38.25
CA LYS A 54 23.72 -0.16 39.62
C LYS A 54 22.84 0.64 40.59
N ARG A 55 22.45 1.87 40.21
CA ARG A 55 21.56 2.73 40.99
C ARG A 55 20.17 2.09 41.18
N ALA A 56 19.60 1.56 40.11
CA ALA A 56 18.29 0.93 40.17
C ALA A 56 18.31 -0.39 40.98
N LEU A 57 19.38 -1.17 40.90
CA LEU A 57 19.58 -2.36 41.78
C LEU A 57 19.68 -1.97 43.26
N LEU A 58 20.40 -0.86 43.58
CA LEU A 58 20.45 -0.33 44.93
C LEU A 58 19.06 0.11 45.39
N GLY A 59 18.32 0.85 44.57
CA GLY A 59 16.96 1.27 44.87
C GLY A 59 16.01 0.10 45.11
N LYS A 60 16.08 -0.94 44.28
CA LYS A 60 15.30 -2.18 44.45
C LYS A 60 15.67 -2.92 45.76
N LYS A 61 16.96 -2.89 46.17
CA LYS A 61 17.39 -3.47 47.45
C LYS A 61 16.85 -2.69 48.66
N LEU A 62 16.82 -1.35 48.57
CA LEU A 62 16.35 -0.46 49.63
C LEU A 62 14.83 -0.44 49.75
N ALA A 63 14.13 -0.58 48.62
CA ALA A 63 12.66 -0.58 48.53
C ALA A 63 12.20 -1.74 47.66
N PRO A 64 12.17 -3.01 48.13
CA PRO A 64 11.85 -4.18 47.33
C PRO A 64 10.45 -4.16 46.70
N ASP A 65 9.49 -3.54 47.36
CA ASP A 65 8.09 -3.43 46.92
C ASP A 65 7.86 -2.26 45.95
N TYR A 66 8.87 -1.42 45.75
CA TYR A 66 8.80 -0.30 44.80
C TYR A 66 9.11 -0.78 43.37
N VAL A 67 8.06 -1.23 42.68
CA VAL A 67 8.13 -1.94 41.40
C VAL A 67 8.77 -1.09 40.29
N ASP A 68 8.69 0.25 40.40
CA ASP A 68 9.27 1.21 39.42
C ASP A 68 10.77 1.01 39.22
N PHE A 69 11.53 0.61 40.27
CA PHE A 69 12.94 0.25 40.10
C PHE A 69 13.12 -0.97 39.20
N SER A 70 12.19 -1.94 39.27
CA SER A 70 12.23 -3.11 38.39
C SER A 70 11.89 -2.74 36.96
N LEU A 71 10.93 -1.82 36.75
CA LEU A 71 10.63 -1.28 35.41
C LEU A 71 11.83 -0.50 34.87
N ALA A 72 12.45 0.35 35.69
CA ALA A 72 13.65 1.10 35.29
C ALA A 72 14.83 0.17 34.95
N LEU A 73 15.00 -0.94 35.69
CA LEU A 73 15.99 -1.99 35.38
C LEU A 73 15.69 -2.61 34.00
N GLY A 74 14.46 -3.04 33.76
CA GLY A 74 14.03 -3.56 32.45
C GLY A 74 14.41 -2.63 31.33
N ARG A 75 14.07 -1.33 31.45
CA ARG A 75 14.39 -0.31 30.43
C ARG A 75 15.88 -0.09 30.22
N ASN A 76 16.69 0.03 31.32
CA ASN A 76 18.12 0.23 31.19
C ASN A 76 18.83 -1.00 30.61
N TYR A 77 18.41 -2.23 30.95
CA TYR A 77 18.92 -3.45 30.31
C TYR A 77 18.58 -3.54 28.85
N ASP A 78 17.35 -3.18 28.47
CA ASP A 78 16.90 -3.15 27.06
C ASP A 78 17.74 -2.17 26.22
N LEU A 79 17.87 -0.93 26.71
CA LEU A 79 18.68 0.09 26.06
C LEU A 79 20.18 -0.29 26.00
N ALA A 80 20.68 -1.01 27.01
CA ALA A 80 22.03 -1.59 27.02
C ALA A 80 22.16 -2.85 26.16
N LYS A 81 21.10 -3.27 25.44
CA LYS A 81 21.05 -4.48 24.59
C LYS A 81 21.22 -5.81 25.35
N GLN A 82 20.91 -5.82 26.64
CA GLN A 82 20.92 -7.02 27.49
C GLN A 82 19.49 -7.59 27.57
N LYS A 83 19.02 -8.16 26.48
CA LYS A 83 17.62 -8.53 26.27
C LYS A 83 17.06 -9.52 27.31
N ASP A 84 17.84 -10.54 27.70
CA ASP A 84 17.38 -11.55 28.68
C ASP A 84 17.07 -10.92 30.04
N SER A 85 17.94 -10.04 30.51
CA SER A 85 17.74 -9.31 31.78
C SER A 85 16.55 -8.35 31.67
N ALA A 86 16.40 -7.64 30.54
CA ALA A 86 15.27 -6.75 30.29
C ALA A 86 13.94 -7.53 30.33
N ARG A 87 13.87 -8.66 29.61
CA ARG A 87 12.69 -9.56 29.56
C ARG A 87 12.33 -10.09 30.97
N TYR A 88 13.33 -10.50 31.74
CA TYR A 88 13.13 -10.93 33.11
C TYR A 88 12.45 -9.84 33.96
N TYR A 89 12.96 -8.60 33.91
CA TYR A 89 12.42 -7.52 34.73
C TYR A 89 11.04 -7.06 34.24
N TYR A 90 10.75 -7.02 32.93
CA TYR A 90 9.41 -6.71 32.44
C TYR A 90 8.38 -7.76 32.88
N LYS A 91 8.71 -9.04 32.76
CA LYS A 91 7.84 -10.12 33.27
C LYS A 91 7.64 -10.01 34.79
N TYR A 92 8.71 -9.75 35.54
CA TYR A 92 8.63 -9.55 36.99
C TYR A 92 7.67 -8.40 37.34
N VAL A 93 7.75 -7.27 36.64
CA VAL A 93 6.84 -6.11 36.84
C VAL A 93 5.40 -6.51 36.59
N ILE A 94 5.12 -7.17 35.47
CA ILE A 94 3.77 -7.63 35.10
C ILE A 94 3.19 -8.59 36.13
N ASP A 95 4.00 -9.53 36.64
CA ASP A 95 3.57 -10.52 37.60
C ASP A 95 3.32 -9.90 39.00
N LYS A 96 4.13 -8.92 39.39
CA LYS A 96 3.98 -8.24 40.69
C LYS A 96 2.87 -7.22 40.70
N ASN A 97 2.73 -6.47 39.64
CA ASN A 97 1.69 -5.45 39.53
C ASN A 97 1.20 -5.33 38.06
N PRO A 98 0.15 -6.05 37.69
CA PRO A 98 -0.39 -5.99 36.30
C PRO A 98 -0.98 -4.62 35.94
N ARG A 99 -0.96 -3.62 36.83
CA ARG A 99 -1.37 -2.24 36.52
C ARG A 99 -0.28 -1.38 35.87
N TYR A 100 0.86 -1.99 35.49
CA TYR A 100 1.92 -1.31 34.75
C TYR A 100 1.76 -1.53 33.24
N ALA A 101 0.92 -0.73 32.58
CA ALA A 101 0.68 -0.81 31.12
C ALA A 101 1.96 -0.71 30.30
N ASP A 102 2.92 0.14 30.73
CA ASP A 102 4.21 0.31 30.07
C ASP A 102 5.04 -0.97 30.02
N ALA A 103 4.98 -1.80 31.07
CA ALA A 103 5.71 -3.06 31.09
C ALA A 103 5.21 -4.03 30.02
N PHE A 104 3.90 -4.06 29.77
CA PHE A 104 3.32 -4.82 28.67
C PHE A 104 3.78 -4.28 27.30
N LEU A 105 3.76 -2.97 27.08
CA LEU A 105 4.19 -2.36 25.81
C LEU A 105 5.67 -2.66 25.53
N TYR A 106 6.54 -2.55 26.55
CA TYR A 106 7.97 -2.83 26.40
C TYR A 106 8.21 -4.29 26.07
N LEU A 107 7.53 -5.22 26.76
CA LEU A 107 7.68 -6.65 26.52
C LEU A 107 7.16 -7.01 25.10
N ILE A 108 6.00 -6.51 24.70
CA ILE A 108 5.44 -6.72 23.36
C ILE A 108 6.39 -6.20 22.29
N ASN A 109 6.94 -4.98 22.45
CA ASN A 109 7.88 -4.42 21.48
C ASN A 109 9.16 -5.26 21.38
N MET A 110 9.68 -5.73 22.49
CA MET A 110 10.86 -6.61 22.52
C MET A 110 10.59 -7.93 21.80
N ASP A 111 9.43 -8.55 22.03
CA ASP A 111 9.04 -9.79 21.35
C ASP A 111 8.82 -9.56 19.84
N LEU A 112 8.31 -8.40 19.44
CA LEU A 112 8.22 -8.00 18.03
C LEU A 112 9.59 -7.87 17.37
N GLU A 113 10.55 -7.20 18.04
CA GLU A 113 11.92 -7.05 17.52
C GLU A 113 12.62 -8.41 17.38
N ASP A 114 12.38 -9.32 18.33
CA ASP A 114 12.96 -10.68 18.33
C ASP A 114 12.19 -11.64 17.41
N LYS A 115 11.09 -11.18 16.78
CA LYS A 115 10.17 -11.99 15.95
C LYS A 115 9.49 -13.14 16.70
N ASN A 116 9.36 -13.00 18.01
CA ASN A 116 8.63 -13.93 18.89
C ASN A 116 7.12 -13.57 18.85
N TYR A 117 6.50 -13.71 17.68
CA TYR A 117 5.14 -13.20 17.45
C TYR A 117 4.07 -13.87 18.29
N ASP A 118 4.24 -15.14 18.66
CA ASP A 118 3.25 -15.88 19.46
C ASP A 118 3.26 -15.42 20.92
N GLU A 119 4.45 -15.18 21.50
CA GLU A 119 4.63 -14.61 22.83
C GLU A 119 4.10 -13.17 22.86
N ALA A 120 4.44 -12.36 21.84
CA ALA A 120 3.95 -10.99 21.72
C ALA A 120 2.41 -10.96 21.65
N LEU A 121 1.80 -11.88 20.90
CA LEU A 121 0.34 -11.98 20.77
C LEU A 121 -0.30 -12.39 22.11
N THR A 122 0.26 -13.36 22.81
CA THR A 122 -0.19 -13.79 24.14
C THR A 122 -0.15 -12.64 25.15
N THR A 123 0.97 -11.91 25.19
CA THR A 123 1.13 -10.73 26.06
C THR A 123 0.13 -9.62 25.68
N THR A 124 -0.11 -9.42 24.37
CA THR A 124 -1.07 -8.44 23.86
C THR A 124 -2.51 -8.77 24.25
N TYR A 125 -2.91 -10.05 24.24
CA TYR A 125 -4.24 -10.46 24.73
C TYR A 125 -4.43 -10.11 26.19
N LYS A 126 -3.46 -10.46 27.04
CA LYS A 126 -3.51 -10.13 28.48
C LYS A 126 -3.61 -8.62 28.71
N ALA A 127 -2.82 -7.83 27.93
CA ALA A 127 -2.86 -6.38 28.03
C ALA A 127 -4.22 -5.81 27.61
N ILE A 128 -4.85 -6.31 26.55
CA ILE A 128 -6.18 -5.85 26.08
C ILE A 128 -7.27 -6.18 27.12
N ASP A 129 -7.18 -7.32 27.77
CA ASP A 129 -8.15 -7.72 28.81
C ASP A 129 -8.05 -6.83 30.05
N LEU A 130 -6.83 -6.48 30.46
CA LEU A 130 -6.59 -5.59 31.60
C LEU A 130 -6.83 -4.10 31.30
N TYR A 131 -6.58 -3.69 30.04
CA TYR A 131 -6.66 -2.31 29.59
C TYR A 131 -7.55 -2.17 28.35
N PRO A 132 -8.85 -2.40 28.48
CA PRO A 132 -9.75 -2.45 27.34
C PRO A 132 -9.88 -1.11 26.58
N ASP A 133 -9.47 0.01 27.18
CA ASP A 133 -9.60 1.35 26.57
C ASP A 133 -8.29 1.89 26.00
N ILE A 134 -7.16 1.21 26.24
CA ILE A 134 -5.87 1.62 25.65
C ILE A 134 -5.82 1.12 24.20
N LYS A 135 -5.91 2.07 23.24
CA LYS A 135 -5.87 1.80 21.81
C LYS A 135 -4.57 1.13 21.37
N ASP A 136 -3.43 1.49 21.96
CA ASP A 136 -2.10 1.03 21.57
C ASP A 136 -1.96 -0.49 21.59
N PHE A 137 -2.50 -1.19 22.58
CA PHE A 137 -2.48 -2.65 22.61
C PHE A 137 -3.24 -3.27 21.44
N ARG A 138 -4.35 -2.63 21.02
CA ARG A 138 -5.10 -3.09 19.86
C ARG A 138 -4.35 -2.85 18.56
N LEU A 139 -3.65 -1.73 18.45
CA LEU A 139 -2.79 -1.45 17.30
C LEU A 139 -1.62 -2.44 17.22
N LYS A 140 -1.05 -2.85 18.37
CA LYS A 140 -0.02 -3.91 18.44
C LYS A 140 -0.56 -5.27 17.96
N ARG A 141 -1.79 -5.62 18.29
CA ARG A 141 -2.42 -6.85 17.80
C ARG A 141 -2.59 -6.84 16.28
N ILE A 142 -2.98 -5.69 15.70
CA ILE A 142 -3.07 -5.54 14.25
C ILE A 142 -1.69 -5.68 13.61
N GLU A 143 -0.66 -5.01 14.18
CA GLU A 143 0.72 -5.10 13.72
C GLU A 143 1.21 -6.56 13.69
N LEU A 144 0.91 -7.34 14.73
CA LEU A 144 1.25 -8.76 14.83
C LEU A 144 0.58 -9.58 13.72
N TYR A 145 -0.72 -9.41 13.46
CA TYR A 145 -1.39 -10.09 12.36
C TYR A 145 -0.78 -9.72 11.00
N SER A 146 -0.46 -8.46 10.80
CA SER A 146 0.16 -7.98 9.56
C SER A 146 1.55 -8.61 9.35
N LEU A 147 2.39 -8.67 10.39
CA LEU A 147 3.72 -9.30 10.34
C LEU A 147 3.68 -10.81 10.09
N GLN A 148 2.64 -11.48 10.58
CA GLN A 148 2.39 -12.90 10.32
C GLN A 148 1.71 -13.15 8.95
N ASN A 149 1.38 -12.09 8.18
CA ASN A 149 0.58 -12.14 6.95
C ASN A 149 -0.81 -12.76 7.15
N ASP A 150 -1.35 -12.69 8.36
CA ASP A 150 -2.70 -13.19 8.67
C ASP A 150 -3.74 -12.10 8.36
N THR A 151 -3.90 -11.84 7.08
CA THR A 151 -4.82 -10.81 6.55
C THR A 151 -6.28 -11.05 6.94
N LYS A 152 -6.67 -12.32 7.16
CA LYS A 152 -8.03 -12.70 7.54
C LYS A 152 -8.35 -12.24 8.96
N ASN A 153 -7.50 -12.55 9.93
CA ASN A 153 -7.67 -12.14 11.32
C ASN A 153 -7.42 -10.63 11.48
N GLU A 154 -6.49 -10.05 10.73
CA GLU A 154 -6.29 -8.61 10.67
C GLU A 154 -7.58 -7.88 10.27
N ALA A 155 -8.21 -8.29 9.14
CA ALA A 155 -9.46 -7.71 8.66
C ALA A 155 -10.60 -7.85 9.67
N LYS A 156 -10.78 -9.06 10.23
CA LYS A 156 -11.81 -9.34 11.22
C LYS A 156 -11.64 -8.47 12.46
N TYR A 157 -10.41 -8.36 12.95
CA TYR A 157 -10.11 -7.59 14.15
C TYR A 157 -10.24 -6.08 13.91
N LEU A 158 -9.73 -5.55 12.80
CA LEU A 158 -9.91 -4.14 12.43
C LEU A 158 -11.39 -3.74 12.37
N LYS A 159 -12.25 -4.59 11.77
CA LYS A 159 -13.71 -4.34 11.77
C LYS A 159 -14.29 -4.29 13.17
N SER A 160 -13.84 -5.17 14.07
CA SER A 160 -14.36 -5.23 15.46
C SER A 160 -13.95 -3.98 16.26
N ILE A 161 -12.72 -3.48 16.09
CA ILE A 161 -12.26 -2.31 16.84
C ILE A 161 -12.79 -1.00 16.25
N ARG A 162 -13.11 -0.94 14.96
CA ARG A 162 -13.78 0.19 14.32
C ARG A 162 -15.11 0.55 15.02
N ALA A 163 -15.85 -0.48 15.45
CA ALA A 163 -17.09 -0.26 16.21
C ALA A 163 -16.83 0.38 17.58
N LYS A 164 -15.69 0.08 18.22
CA LYS A 164 -15.30 0.66 19.52
C LYS A 164 -14.69 2.06 19.39
N PHE A 165 -13.98 2.33 18.28
CA PHE A 165 -13.32 3.60 17.99
C PHE A 165 -13.83 4.15 16.65
N PRO A 166 -15.09 4.67 16.62
CA PRO A 166 -15.68 5.17 15.38
C PRO A 166 -14.91 6.41 14.87
N HIS A 167 -14.68 6.47 13.56
CA HIS A 167 -13.97 7.56 12.87
C HIS A 167 -12.51 7.76 13.29
N ASP A 168 -11.87 6.76 13.92
CA ASP A 168 -10.44 6.82 14.22
C ASP A 168 -9.62 6.74 12.92
N ALA A 169 -8.81 7.77 12.66
CA ALA A 169 -8.07 7.92 11.41
C ALA A 169 -7.05 6.78 11.17
N ASP A 170 -6.41 6.27 12.24
CA ASP A 170 -5.44 5.18 12.12
C ASP A 170 -6.11 3.86 11.74
N ILE A 171 -7.27 3.58 12.34
CA ILE A 171 -8.05 2.37 12.07
C ILE A 171 -8.63 2.43 10.65
N GLU A 172 -9.20 3.56 10.24
CA GLU A 172 -9.72 3.76 8.89
C GLU A 172 -8.62 3.65 7.83
N GLN A 173 -7.44 4.24 8.09
CA GLN A 173 -6.30 4.14 7.17
C GLN A 173 -5.79 2.68 7.05
N ARG A 174 -5.69 1.94 8.17
CA ARG A 174 -5.28 0.53 8.15
C ARG A 174 -6.29 -0.37 7.42
N LEU A 175 -7.59 -0.12 7.60
CA LEU A 175 -8.64 -0.82 6.83
C LEU A 175 -8.53 -0.51 5.34
N PHE A 176 -8.32 0.77 4.99
CA PHE A 176 -8.12 1.18 3.61
C PHE A 176 -6.92 0.46 2.99
N ASP A 177 -5.76 0.44 3.67
CA ASP A 177 -4.54 -0.18 3.18
C ASP A 177 -4.70 -1.70 3.01
N LEU A 178 -5.35 -2.36 3.98
CA LEU A 178 -5.63 -3.78 3.93
C LEU A 178 -6.54 -4.13 2.74
N TYR A 179 -7.70 -3.47 2.61
CA TYR A 179 -8.65 -3.75 1.54
C TYR A 179 -8.14 -3.34 0.16
N SER A 180 -7.30 -2.31 0.07
CA SER A 180 -6.67 -1.96 -1.20
C SER A 180 -5.76 -3.07 -1.72
N LYS A 181 -5.22 -3.91 -0.82
CA LYS A 181 -4.36 -5.07 -1.14
C LYS A 181 -5.12 -6.37 -1.30
N THR A 182 -6.15 -6.60 -0.49
CA THR A 182 -6.83 -7.90 -0.39
C THR A 182 -8.09 -8.01 -1.23
N ASN A 183 -8.84 -6.91 -1.42
CA ASN A 183 -10.00 -6.90 -2.29
C ASN A 183 -9.52 -6.79 -3.74
N VAL A 184 -9.49 -7.91 -4.42
CA VAL A 184 -8.83 -8.01 -5.73
C VAL A 184 -9.80 -8.34 -6.86
N ASP A 185 -10.94 -8.99 -6.55
CA ASP A 185 -12.00 -9.23 -7.52
C ASP A 185 -12.80 -7.94 -7.74
N ARG A 186 -13.28 -7.74 -8.97
CA ARG A 186 -13.99 -6.49 -9.34
C ARG A 186 -15.14 -6.78 -10.28
N VAL A 187 -16.22 -6.04 -10.11
CA VAL A 187 -17.24 -5.83 -11.15
C VAL A 187 -17.16 -4.40 -11.60
N GLY A 188 -17.36 -4.15 -12.88
CA GLY A 188 -17.22 -2.83 -13.47
C GLY A 188 -18.29 -2.50 -14.50
N ALA A 189 -18.50 -1.21 -14.68
CA ALA A 189 -19.26 -0.63 -15.78
C ALA A 189 -18.42 0.46 -16.43
N TYR A 190 -18.45 0.49 -17.75
CA TYR A 190 -17.78 1.48 -18.57
C TYR A 190 -18.76 2.04 -19.57
N TYR A 191 -18.71 3.34 -19.81
CA TYR A 191 -19.46 4.01 -20.83
C TYR A 191 -18.59 5.02 -21.55
N ASN A 192 -18.66 5.02 -22.89
CA ASN A 192 -18.02 6.00 -23.76
C ASN A 192 -19.04 6.64 -24.71
N LEU A 193 -19.02 7.95 -24.77
CA LEU A 193 -19.72 8.76 -25.74
C LEU A 193 -18.70 9.38 -26.72
N THR A 194 -18.84 9.13 -28.01
CA THR A 194 -18.05 9.79 -29.06
C THR A 194 -18.92 10.77 -29.80
N THR A 195 -18.54 12.04 -29.84
CA THR A 195 -19.13 13.06 -30.70
C THR A 195 -18.20 13.31 -31.88
N ILE A 196 -18.76 13.60 -33.03
CA ILE A 196 -18.03 13.78 -34.29
C ILE A 196 -18.49 15.10 -34.93
N ASP A 197 -17.55 15.94 -35.34
CA ASP A 197 -17.84 17.26 -35.92
C ASP A 197 -18.34 17.21 -37.37
N ARG A 198 -18.34 16.04 -37.99
CA ARG A 198 -18.85 15.85 -39.34
C ARG A 198 -20.37 15.81 -39.34
N ASN A 199 -20.98 16.65 -40.19
CA ASN A 199 -22.43 16.78 -40.26
C ASN A 199 -23.12 15.41 -40.53
N GLY A 200 -24.12 15.12 -39.70
CA GLY A 200 -24.90 13.90 -39.78
C GLY A 200 -24.21 12.64 -39.26
N VAL A 201 -22.98 12.71 -38.71
CA VAL A 201 -22.27 11.55 -38.14
C VAL A 201 -22.24 11.63 -36.63
N GLY A 202 -22.58 10.51 -35.96
CA GLY A 202 -22.62 10.43 -34.52
C GLY A 202 -23.99 10.80 -33.92
N PRO A 203 -24.10 10.81 -32.57
CA PRO A 203 -23.10 10.32 -31.63
C PRO A 203 -22.95 8.79 -31.67
N TRP A 204 -21.78 8.31 -31.21
CA TRP A 204 -21.53 6.87 -31.00
C TRP A 204 -21.47 6.54 -29.54
N HIS A 205 -21.99 5.41 -29.19
CA HIS A 205 -22.07 4.94 -27.80
C HIS A 205 -21.42 3.57 -27.67
N LEU A 206 -20.64 3.39 -26.58
CA LEU A 206 -20.12 2.09 -26.16
C LEU A 206 -20.36 1.95 -24.67
N ALA A 207 -21.14 0.95 -24.27
CA ALA A 207 -21.35 0.58 -22.89
C ALA A 207 -20.78 -0.83 -22.64
N SER A 208 -20.14 -1.06 -21.51
CA SER A 208 -19.60 -2.38 -21.15
C SER A 208 -19.83 -2.68 -19.68
N ALA A 209 -20.03 -3.97 -19.38
CA ALA A 209 -19.97 -4.51 -18.05
C ALA A 209 -18.87 -5.58 -17.99
N ASP A 210 -18.06 -5.59 -16.92
CA ASP A 210 -16.98 -6.54 -16.76
C ASP A 210 -16.94 -7.13 -15.35
N TYR A 211 -16.44 -8.36 -15.28
CA TYR A 211 -16.03 -9.03 -14.05
C TYR A 211 -14.56 -9.41 -14.16
N MET A 212 -13.76 -9.00 -13.19
CA MET A 212 -12.35 -9.38 -13.08
C MET A 212 -12.15 -10.24 -11.84
N ARG A 213 -11.54 -11.40 -12.03
CA ARG A 213 -11.04 -12.27 -10.96
C ARG A 213 -9.52 -12.23 -10.95
N GLN A 214 -8.94 -11.88 -9.80
CA GLN A 214 -7.48 -11.85 -9.64
C GLN A 214 -7.02 -12.89 -8.61
N ARG A 215 -5.94 -13.62 -8.94
CA ARG A 215 -5.33 -14.66 -8.08
C ARG A 215 -3.81 -14.63 -8.22
N ALA A 216 -3.11 -15.49 -7.49
CA ALA A 216 -1.65 -15.61 -7.54
C ALA A 216 -1.11 -15.98 -8.94
N TRP A 217 -1.91 -16.71 -9.74
CA TRP A 217 -1.55 -17.07 -11.12
C TRP A 217 -1.74 -15.95 -12.14
N GLY A 218 -2.48 -14.88 -11.78
CA GLY A 218 -2.78 -13.76 -12.68
C GLY A 218 -4.21 -13.25 -12.54
N SER A 219 -4.79 -12.72 -13.62
CA SER A 219 -6.16 -12.23 -13.65
C SER A 219 -6.92 -12.75 -14.87
N LEU A 220 -8.23 -12.95 -14.71
CA LEU A 220 -9.18 -13.25 -15.76
C LEU A 220 -10.27 -12.18 -15.76
N ILE A 221 -10.59 -11.63 -16.92
CA ILE A 221 -11.61 -10.61 -17.12
C ILE A 221 -12.61 -11.14 -18.14
N GLY A 222 -13.88 -11.20 -17.76
CA GLY A 222 -14.99 -11.40 -18.71
C GLY A 222 -15.69 -10.07 -18.92
N ARG A 223 -15.98 -9.71 -20.17
CA ARG A 223 -16.67 -8.47 -20.53
C ARG A 223 -17.75 -8.70 -21.54
N VAL A 224 -18.85 -7.95 -21.39
CA VAL A 224 -19.89 -7.80 -22.40
C VAL A 224 -19.97 -6.33 -22.74
N SER A 225 -19.92 -6.02 -24.04
CA SER A 225 -19.98 -4.65 -24.56
C SER A 225 -21.15 -4.52 -25.51
N TYR A 226 -21.84 -3.39 -25.48
CA TYR A 226 -22.85 -2.97 -26.45
C TYR A 226 -22.42 -1.66 -27.10
N ALA A 227 -22.38 -1.65 -28.42
CA ALA A 227 -22.12 -0.43 -29.17
C ALA A 227 -23.34 -0.03 -30.00
N LYS A 228 -23.51 1.29 -30.17
CA LYS A 228 -24.52 1.87 -31.05
C LYS A 228 -23.91 3.07 -31.77
N ARG A 229 -23.95 3.06 -33.10
CA ARG A 229 -23.44 4.13 -33.97
C ARG A 229 -24.57 4.74 -34.73
N LEU A 230 -24.67 6.06 -34.69
CA LEU A 230 -25.71 6.83 -35.38
C LEU A 230 -25.11 7.61 -36.53
N SER A 231 -25.92 7.79 -37.57
CA SER A 231 -25.69 8.78 -38.63
C SER A 231 -27.05 9.33 -39.09
N SER A 232 -27.19 10.64 -39.14
CA SER A 232 -28.47 11.32 -39.44
C SER A 232 -29.64 10.83 -38.58
N ASN A 233 -29.38 10.57 -37.30
CA ASN A 233 -30.30 9.98 -36.29
C ASN A 233 -30.75 8.53 -36.62
N LEU A 234 -30.22 7.90 -37.66
CA LEU A 234 -30.47 6.49 -37.95
C LEU A 234 -29.37 5.61 -37.33
N VAL A 235 -29.74 4.41 -36.93
CA VAL A 235 -28.79 3.42 -36.42
C VAL A 235 -28.05 2.79 -37.60
N MET A 236 -26.76 3.08 -37.72
CA MET A 236 -25.90 2.52 -38.77
C MET A 236 -25.33 1.18 -38.39
N ALA A 237 -24.95 1.02 -37.14
CA ALA A 237 -24.46 -0.24 -36.56
C ALA A 237 -24.81 -0.32 -35.09
N SER A 238 -25.19 -1.47 -34.63
CA SER A 238 -25.35 -1.76 -33.18
C SER A 238 -25.14 -3.24 -32.91
N GLY A 239 -24.78 -3.59 -31.69
CA GLY A 239 -24.66 -4.98 -31.30
C GLY A 239 -23.86 -5.22 -30.07
N LEU A 240 -23.71 -6.51 -29.74
CA LEU A 240 -23.04 -7.03 -28.58
C LEU A 240 -21.70 -7.69 -28.96
N GLN A 241 -20.73 -7.55 -28.08
CA GLN A 241 -19.45 -8.28 -28.11
C GLN A 241 -19.21 -8.95 -26.77
N PHE A 242 -18.76 -10.21 -26.80
CA PHE A 242 -18.27 -10.96 -25.64
C PHE A 242 -16.75 -11.02 -25.71
N GLU A 243 -16.09 -10.76 -24.61
CA GLU A 243 -14.64 -10.68 -24.52
C GLU A 243 -14.13 -11.38 -23.26
N ALA A 244 -13.05 -12.13 -23.39
CA ALA A 244 -12.29 -12.73 -22.32
C ALA A 244 -10.83 -12.31 -22.41
N GLU A 245 -10.33 -11.64 -21.39
CA GLU A 245 -8.94 -11.22 -21.27
C GLU A 245 -8.28 -11.94 -20.09
N SER A 246 -7.02 -12.27 -20.20
CA SER A 246 -6.23 -12.85 -19.12
C SER A 246 -4.82 -12.28 -19.08
N TYR A 247 -4.35 -11.99 -17.86
CA TYR A 247 -2.94 -11.71 -17.56
C TYR A 247 -2.40 -12.86 -16.72
N LEU A 248 -1.53 -13.68 -17.28
CA LEU A 248 -0.99 -14.89 -16.65
C LEU A 248 0.46 -14.65 -16.21
N PHE A 249 0.74 -14.82 -14.92
CA PHE A 249 2.10 -14.73 -14.40
C PHE A 249 2.86 -16.02 -14.71
N ALA A 250 3.85 -15.97 -15.62
CA ALA A 250 4.61 -17.12 -16.04
C ALA A 250 5.83 -17.36 -15.15
N LYS A 251 6.55 -16.29 -14.78
CA LYS A 251 7.73 -16.29 -13.91
C LYS A 251 7.72 -15.03 -13.05
N LYS A 252 8.62 -14.92 -12.08
CA LYS A 252 8.73 -13.77 -11.18
C LYS A 252 8.79 -12.41 -11.89
N ASN A 253 9.38 -12.36 -13.10
CA ASN A 253 9.62 -11.13 -13.84
C ASN A 253 8.95 -11.12 -15.22
N SER A 254 7.99 -12.00 -15.50
CA SER A 254 7.31 -12.02 -16.77
C SER A 254 5.85 -12.43 -16.65
N TYR A 255 5.04 -11.91 -17.54
CA TYR A 255 3.62 -12.27 -17.66
C TYR A 255 3.18 -12.28 -19.12
N GLN A 256 2.04 -12.93 -19.37
CA GLN A 256 1.44 -13.04 -20.68
C GLN A 256 0.07 -12.37 -20.66
N TYR A 257 -0.28 -11.73 -21.76
CA TYR A 257 -1.61 -11.20 -22.00
C TYR A 257 -2.26 -12.01 -23.12
N ILE A 258 -3.50 -12.42 -22.91
CA ILE A 258 -4.32 -13.12 -23.88
C ILE A 258 -5.68 -12.40 -23.96
N ASP A 259 -6.15 -12.16 -25.16
CA ASP A 259 -7.45 -11.53 -25.42
C ASP A 259 -8.18 -12.30 -26.53
N VAL A 260 -9.46 -12.61 -26.29
CA VAL A 260 -10.35 -13.23 -27.24
C VAL A 260 -11.69 -12.50 -27.17
N ALA A 261 -12.13 -11.92 -28.27
CA ALA A 261 -13.44 -11.28 -28.37
C ALA A 261 -14.20 -11.80 -29.59
N TYR A 262 -15.51 -11.90 -29.45
CA TYR A 262 -16.43 -12.39 -30.49
C TYR A 262 -17.68 -11.55 -30.56
N SER A 263 -18.13 -11.28 -31.80
CA SER A 263 -19.41 -10.62 -32.07
C SER A 263 -19.99 -11.11 -33.42
N LYS A 264 -21.32 -11.17 -33.50
CA LYS A 264 -22.05 -11.38 -34.76
C LYS A 264 -22.51 -10.08 -35.40
N ASP A 265 -22.29 -8.97 -34.71
CA ASP A 265 -22.91 -7.68 -35.06
C ASP A 265 -21.90 -6.73 -35.71
N SER A 266 -22.38 -5.96 -36.67
CA SER A 266 -21.54 -5.04 -37.47
C SER A 266 -20.88 -3.90 -36.67
N ALA A 267 -21.31 -3.69 -35.43
CA ALA A 267 -20.68 -2.70 -34.55
C ALA A 267 -19.32 -3.13 -34.03
N PHE A 268 -18.94 -4.41 -34.24
CA PHE A 268 -17.68 -5.00 -33.78
C PHE A 268 -17.09 -5.91 -34.86
N PRO A 269 -15.76 -6.18 -34.83
CA PRO A 269 -15.18 -7.30 -35.54
C PRO A 269 -15.83 -8.63 -35.14
N GLU A 270 -15.87 -9.59 -36.07
CA GLU A 270 -16.37 -10.93 -35.78
C GLU A 270 -15.47 -11.59 -34.73
N TRP A 271 -14.16 -11.58 -34.95
CA TRP A 271 -13.17 -12.07 -33.98
C TRP A 271 -12.05 -11.06 -33.74
N ARG A 272 -11.65 -10.93 -32.51
CA ARG A 272 -10.41 -10.25 -32.11
C ARG A 272 -9.62 -11.16 -31.20
N LEU A 273 -8.39 -11.46 -31.61
CA LEU A 273 -7.47 -12.31 -30.89
C LEU A 273 -6.19 -11.54 -30.60
N GLY A 274 -5.74 -11.58 -29.36
CA GLY A 274 -4.54 -10.88 -28.92
C GLY A 274 -3.65 -11.77 -28.06
N TYR A 275 -2.37 -11.71 -28.29
CA TYR A 275 -1.35 -12.28 -27.42
C TYR A 275 -0.19 -11.32 -27.26
N SER A 276 0.33 -11.17 -26.04
CA SER A 276 1.58 -10.44 -25.79
C SER A 276 2.35 -11.10 -24.64
N TYR A 277 3.67 -11.14 -24.77
CA TYR A 277 4.58 -11.53 -23.73
C TYR A 277 5.29 -10.31 -23.18
N PHE A 278 5.25 -10.14 -21.86
CA PHE A 278 5.86 -9.04 -21.13
C PHE A 278 7.03 -9.55 -20.30
N GLN A 279 8.16 -8.81 -20.36
CA GLN A 279 9.35 -9.06 -19.57
C GLN A 279 9.73 -7.82 -18.77
N ASN A 280 9.81 -7.97 -17.46
CA ASN A 280 10.34 -6.96 -16.55
C ASN A 280 11.85 -7.12 -16.36
N PHE A 281 12.56 -6.00 -16.40
CA PHE A 281 14.00 -5.92 -16.21
C PHE A 281 14.36 -5.12 -14.96
N LYS A 282 15.64 -5.13 -14.60
CA LYS A 282 16.16 -4.34 -13.49
C LYS A 282 15.93 -2.83 -13.72
N LYS A 283 15.89 -2.06 -12.63
CA LYS A 283 15.70 -0.60 -12.64
C LYS A 283 14.36 -0.14 -13.24
N GLY A 284 13.31 -0.97 -13.17
CA GLY A 284 11.95 -0.61 -13.56
C GLY A 284 11.68 -0.57 -15.06
N TRP A 285 12.49 -1.23 -15.89
CA TRP A 285 12.20 -1.40 -17.31
C TRP A 285 11.26 -2.56 -17.56
N GLU A 286 10.39 -2.41 -18.55
CA GLU A 286 9.49 -3.44 -19.07
C GLU A 286 9.55 -3.41 -20.59
N ALA A 287 9.49 -4.58 -21.24
CA ALA A 287 9.29 -4.67 -22.69
C ALA A 287 8.21 -5.69 -22.99
N ASP A 288 7.47 -5.48 -24.07
CA ASP A 288 6.51 -6.45 -24.58
C ASP A 288 6.63 -6.67 -26.09
N LEU A 289 6.32 -7.90 -26.46
CA LEU A 289 6.19 -8.32 -27.84
C LEU A 289 4.91 -9.14 -28.00
N GLY A 290 4.12 -8.88 -29.03
CA GLY A 290 2.86 -9.56 -29.20
C GLY A 290 2.29 -9.46 -30.60
N VAL A 291 1.17 -10.14 -30.81
CA VAL A 291 0.42 -10.16 -32.07
C VAL A 291 -1.05 -9.87 -31.83
N ARG A 292 -1.70 -9.27 -32.82
CA ARG A 292 -3.16 -9.10 -32.89
C ARG A 292 -3.64 -9.68 -34.20
N TYR A 293 -4.74 -10.42 -34.14
CA TYR A 293 -5.44 -10.96 -35.28
C TYR A 293 -6.91 -10.59 -35.19
N ILE A 294 -7.41 -9.87 -36.18
CA ILE A 294 -8.77 -9.38 -36.22
C ILE A 294 -9.43 -9.89 -37.49
N VAL A 295 -10.61 -10.48 -37.38
CA VAL A 295 -11.47 -10.88 -38.48
C VAL A 295 -12.69 -9.97 -38.48
N MET A 296 -12.94 -9.30 -39.58
CA MET A 296 -14.08 -8.42 -39.76
C MET A 296 -15.34 -9.19 -40.17
N GLN A 297 -16.50 -8.55 -40.11
CA GLN A 297 -17.80 -9.16 -40.50
C GLN A 297 -17.90 -9.51 -42.00
N ASP A 298 -17.06 -8.93 -42.84
CA ASP A 298 -16.94 -9.21 -44.29
C ASP A 298 -15.89 -10.29 -44.60
N ASN A 299 -15.37 -10.98 -43.58
CA ASN A 299 -14.30 -11.97 -43.64
C ASN A 299 -12.91 -11.40 -44.01
N SER A 300 -12.74 -10.08 -44.09
CA SER A 300 -11.40 -9.52 -44.20
C SER A 300 -10.63 -9.71 -42.87
N ASP A 301 -9.30 -9.89 -42.96
CA ASP A 301 -8.47 -10.10 -41.78
C ASP A 301 -7.32 -9.09 -41.65
N LEU A 302 -6.89 -8.87 -40.41
CA LEU A 302 -5.82 -7.96 -40.07
C LEU A 302 -4.85 -8.65 -39.10
N LYS A 303 -3.57 -8.56 -39.46
CA LYS A 303 -2.46 -9.10 -38.65
C LYS A 303 -1.55 -7.96 -38.24
N THR A 304 -1.33 -7.81 -36.95
CA THR A 304 -0.51 -6.73 -36.38
C THR A 304 0.51 -7.29 -35.42
N LEU A 305 1.77 -6.89 -35.55
CA LEU A 305 2.81 -7.12 -34.57
C LEU A 305 2.83 -5.91 -33.64
N ASN A 306 2.81 -6.14 -32.32
CA ASN A 306 3.01 -5.06 -31.34
C ASN A 306 4.33 -5.21 -30.60
N ILE A 307 5.00 -4.08 -30.40
CA ILE A 307 6.25 -3.99 -29.63
C ILE A 307 6.10 -2.82 -28.66
N GLY A 308 6.37 -3.05 -27.38
CA GLY A 308 6.26 -2.05 -26.36
C GLY A 308 7.52 -1.96 -25.49
N ILE A 309 7.82 -0.75 -25.02
CA ILE A 309 8.82 -0.49 -24.00
C ILE A 309 8.25 0.41 -22.93
N GLY A 310 8.39 0.02 -21.67
CA GLY A 310 7.90 0.74 -20.52
C GLY A 310 9.00 1.04 -19.50
N LYS A 311 8.79 2.09 -18.72
CA LYS A 311 9.70 2.51 -17.66
C LYS A 311 8.95 3.02 -16.45
N TYR A 312 9.27 2.49 -15.26
CA TYR A 312 8.87 3.04 -13.98
C TYR A 312 9.97 3.97 -13.44
N LEU A 313 9.59 5.21 -13.12
CA LEU A 313 10.45 6.27 -12.58
C LEU A 313 9.78 6.84 -11.32
N GLY A 314 10.03 6.23 -10.16
CA GLY A 314 9.32 6.57 -8.95
C GLY A 314 7.81 6.34 -9.11
N SER A 315 7.03 7.40 -8.97
CA SER A 315 5.57 7.38 -9.16
C SER A 315 5.10 7.50 -10.61
N TYR A 316 6.02 7.63 -11.56
CA TYR A 316 5.67 7.72 -12.98
C TYR A 316 5.84 6.37 -13.67
N TRP A 317 4.94 6.06 -14.60
CA TRP A 317 5.06 4.99 -15.57
C TRP A 317 4.90 5.57 -16.97
N LEU A 318 5.89 5.33 -17.81
CA LEU A 318 5.91 5.72 -19.23
C LEU A 318 5.93 4.45 -20.06
N ASN A 319 5.13 4.39 -21.12
CA ASN A 319 5.11 3.27 -22.05
C ASN A 319 4.94 3.79 -23.49
N LEU A 320 5.85 3.39 -24.36
CA LEU A 320 5.72 3.57 -25.80
C LEU A 320 5.42 2.22 -26.42
N ARG A 321 4.32 2.12 -27.15
CA ARG A 321 3.92 0.92 -27.88
C ARG A 321 3.70 1.23 -29.36
N SER A 322 4.23 0.37 -30.22
CA SER A 322 4.09 0.42 -31.65
C SER A 322 3.27 -0.78 -32.12
N TYR A 323 2.36 -0.56 -33.05
CA TYR A 323 1.64 -1.60 -33.76
C TYR A 323 2.05 -1.54 -35.23
N ILE A 324 2.69 -2.60 -35.68
CA ILE A 324 3.27 -2.71 -37.03
C ILE A 324 2.36 -3.59 -37.86
N GLN A 325 1.83 -3.04 -38.90
CA GLN A 325 0.98 -3.68 -39.90
C GLN A 325 1.43 -3.29 -41.31
N LYS A 326 0.93 -3.98 -42.30
CA LYS A 326 1.42 -3.86 -43.69
C LYS A 326 1.38 -2.44 -44.24
N ASP A 327 0.29 -1.70 -43.98
CA ASP A 327 0.01 -0.45 -44.67
C ASP A 327 0.16 0.82 -43.82
N SER A 328 0.19 0.71 -42.48
CA SER A 328 0.29 1.87 -41.63
C SER A 328 0.70 1.48 -40.19
N PRO A 329 1.86 1.92 -39.68
CA PRO A 329 2.20 1.74 -38.31
C PRO A 329 1.40 2.69 -37.41
N SER A 330 1.08 2.27 -36.17
CA SER A 330 0.57 3.17 -35.15
C SER A 330 1.44 3.17 -33.91
N PHE A 331 1.48 4.33 -33.24
CA PHE A 331 2.33 4.55 -32.06
C PHE A 331 1.49 5.16 -30.95
N ILE A 332 1.66 4.65 -29.73
CA ILE A 332 0.97 5.16 -28.55
C ILE A 332 1.99 5.39 -27.44
N LEU A 333 2.10 6.62 -26.97
CA LEU A 333 2.84 7.00 -25.77
C LEU A 333 1.84 7.18 -24.63
N THR A 334 1.97 6.41 -23.57
CA THR A 334 1.16 6.53 -22.35
C THR A 334 2.05 6.97 -21.20
N SER A 335 1.60 7.99 -20.46
CA SER A 335 2.19 8.43 -19.20
C SER A 335 1.16 8.30 -18.09
N ARG A 336 1.57 7.75 -16.94
CA ARG A 336 0.76 7.72 -15.71
C ARG A 336 1.56 8.26 -14.55
N TYR A 337 0.91 9.06 -13.72
CA TYR A 337 1.43 9.52 -12.44
C TYR A 337 0.57 8.95 -11.32
N TYR A 338 1.14 8.05 -10.50
CA TYR A 338 0.49 7.42 -9.36
C TYR A 338 0.71 8.26 -8.12
N TYR A 339 -0.36 8.76 -7.47
CA TYR A 339 -0.24 9.68 -6.34
C TYR A 339 -0.58 9.06 -4.96
N LYS A 340 -1.25 7.89 -4.91
CA LYS A 340 -1.56 7.21 -3.65
C LYS A 340 -1.50 5.68 -3.77
N THR A 341 -2.37 5.06 -4.54
CA THR A 341 -2.39 3.60 -4.78
C THR A 341 -2.21 3.31 -6.27
N LYS A 342 -2.09 2.04 -6.65
CA LYS A 342 -2.07 1.63 -8.07
C LYS A 342 -3.37 1.96 -8.83
N PHE A 343 -4.42 2.37 -8.13
CA PHE A 343 -5.70 2.81 -8.71
C PHE A 343 -5.89 4.32 -8.70
N ASP A 344 -4.96 5.05 -8.06
CA ASP A 344 -5.01 6.50 -7.94
C ASP A 344 -3.96 7.10 -8.85
N TYR A 345 -4.35 7.46 -10.07
CA TYR A 345 -3.41 8.01 -11.04
C TYR A 345 -4.07 8.99 -12.00
N VAL A 346 -3.25 9.90 -12.53
CA VAL A 346 -3.55 10.71 -13.69
C VAL A 346 -2.87 10.07 -14.91
N THR A 347 -3.52 10.08 -16.05
CA THR A 347 -2.96 9.55 -17.30
C THR A 347 -3.01 10.58 -18.42
N LEU A 348 -1.95 10.59 -19.24
CA LEU A 348 -1.88 11.29 -20.51
C LEU A 348 -1.50 10.28 -21.57
N ILE A 349 -2.18 10.32 -22.72
CA ILE A 349 -1.94 9.42 -23.84
C ILE A 349 -1.82 10.26 -25.11
N ALA A 350 -0.74 10.08 -25.84
CA ALA A 350 -0.58 10.65 -27.18
C ALA A 350 -0.41 9.51 -28.19
N GLY A 351 -1.08 9.58 -29.33
CA GLY A 351 -1.04 8.52 -30.32
C GLY A 351 -1.04 9.05 -31.74
N TYR A 352 -0.49 8.23 -32.63
CA TYR A 352 -0.54 8.38 -34.07
C TYR A 352 -1.01 7.06 -34.71
N GLY A 353 -1.93 7.13 -35.66
CA GLY A 353 -2.51 5.95 -36.28
C GLY A 353 -3.55 5.25 -35.42
N THR A 354 -4.34 4.36 -36.00
CA THR A 354 -5.39 3.62 -35.31
C THR A 354 -4.83 2.35 -34.67
N SER A 355 -5.06 2.19 -33.37
CA SER A 355 -4.64 1.00 -32.62
C SER A 355 -5.65 -0.14 -32.78
N PRO A 356 -5.23 -1.38 -33.02
CA PRO A 356 -6.11 -2.55 -33.00
C PRO A 356 -6.73 -2.84 -31.61
N ASP A 357 -6.15 -2.30 -30.55
CA ASP A 357 -6.66 -2.42 -29.18
C ASP A 357 -7.71 -1.34 -28.83
N ASP A 358 -8.05 -0.43 -29.78
CA ASP A 358 -9.09 0.59 -29.59
C ASP A 358 -10.49 -0.01 -29.80
N ARG A 359 -11.15 -0.30 -28.69
CA ARG A 359 -12.51 -0.89 -28.71
C ARG A 359 -13.58 0.02 -29.28
N THR A 360 -13.42 1.33 -29.19
CA THR A 360 -14.42 2.29 -29.68
C THR A 360 -14.48 2.32 -31.19
N ARG A 361 -13.36 1.97 -31.86
CA ARG A 361 -13.16 2.05 -33.30
C ARG A 361 -12.86 0.72 -33.97
N ALA A 362 -12.89 -0.38 -33.19
CA ALA A 362 -12.45 -1.69 -33.68
C ALA A 362 -13.18 -2.16 -34.95
N ALA A 363 -14.47 -1.89 -35.10
CA ALA A 363 -15.24 -2.28 -36.31
C ALA A 363 -14.89 -1.49 -37.55
N GLU A 364 -14.29 -0.31 -37.42
CA GLU A 364 -13.89 0.54 -38.54
C GLU A 364 -12.38 0.44 -38.80
N TYR A 365 -11.69 -0.45 -38.09
CA TYR A 365 -10.24 -0.52 -38.11
C TYR A 365 -9.70 -0.72 -39.55
N ASP A 366 -10.32 -1.58 -40.33
CA ASP A 366 -9.89 -1.83 -41.72
C ASP A 366 -9.96 -0.58 -42.60
N MET A 367 -11.03 0.20 -42.49
CA MET A 367 -11.18 1.46 -43.20
C MET A 367 -10.22 2.55 -42.74
N ARG A 368 -9.80 2.52 -41.48
CA ARG A 368 -8.97 3.57 -40.84
C ARG A 368 -7.48 3.27 -40.86
N LYS A 369 -7.06 2.02 -41.04
CA LYS A 369 -5.65 1.60 -40.88
C LYS A 369 -4.66 2.31 -41.78
N SER A 370 -5.12 2.76 -42.99
CA SER A 370 -4.29 3.48 -43.97
C SER A 370 -4.49 5.00 -43.92
N LEU A 371 -5.29 5.51 -43.00
CA LEU A 371 -5.62 6.94 -42.85
C LEU A 371 -4.93 7.50 -41.60
N SER A 372 -4.51 8.76 -41.69
CA SER A 372 -3.87 9.45 -40.57
C SER A 372 -4.83 9.66 -39.42
N SER A 373 -4.33 9.44 -38.18
CA SER A 373 -5.07 9.71 -36.97
C SER A 373 -4.11 10.24 -35.91
N TYR A 374 -4.48 11.33 -35.26
CA TYR A 374 -3.74 11.92 -34.13
C TYR A 374 -4.63 11.93 -32.91
N ARG A 375 -4.12 11.42 -31.78
CA ARG A 375 -4.90 11.28 -30.57
C ARG A 375 -4.19 11.93 -29.38
N LEU A 376 -4.95 12.67 -28.59
CA LEU A 376 -4.53 13.16 -27.27
C LEU A 376 -5.61 12.82 -26.24
N SER A 377 -5.23 12.14 -25.17
CA SER A 377 -6.17 11.80 -24.10
C SER A 377 -5.63 12.24 -22.75
N ALA A 378 -6.52 12.71 -21.89
CA ALA A 378 -6.24 13.02 -20.49
C ALA A 378 -7.31 12.42 -19.59
N GLY A 379 -6.91 11.86 -18.46
CA GLY A 379 -7.86 11.26 -17.55
C GLY A 379 -7.30 11.06 -16.15
N PHE A 380 -8.19 10.75 -15.24
CA PHE A 380 -7.84 10.41 -13.86
C PHE A 380 -8.62 9.19 -13.39
N TYR A 381 -8.00 8.49 -12.43
CA TYR A 381 -8.60 7.34 -11.75
C TYR A 381 -8.39 7.51 -10.26
N LYS A 382 -9.40 7.15 -9.47
CA LYS A 382 -9.39 7.30 -8.02
C LYS A 382 -10.05 6.13 -7.32
N LEU A 383 -9.40 5.63 -6.26
CA LEU A 383 -9.96 4.66 -5.34
C LEU A 383 -10.70 5.39 -4.21
N ILE A 384 -12.00 5.12 -4.06
CA ILE A 384 -12.87 5.73 -3.05
C ILE A 384 -13.27 4.63 -2.07
N GLN A 385 -13.17 4.91 -0.76
CA GLN A 385 -13.54 4.00 0.33
C GLN A 385 -12.98 2.56 0.19
N SER A 386 -11.79 2.40 -0.41
CA SER A 386 -11.10 1.13 -0.67
C SER A 386 -11.82 0.16 -1.62
N HIS A 387 -13.06 0.45 -2.03
CA HIS A 387 -13.93 -0.45 -2.78
C HIS A 387 -14.26 0.08 -4.19
N TYR A 388 -14.46 1.38 -4.35
CA TYR A 388 -14.90 1.94 -5.63
C TYR A 388 -13.72 2.54 -6.38
N VAL A 389 -13.49 2.08 -7.61
CA VAL A 389 -12.57 2.75 -8.54
C VAL A 389 -13.42 3.55 -9.52
N VAL A 390 -13.23 4.85 -9.53
CA VAL A 390 -13.90 5.76 -10.49
C VAL A 390 -12.85 6.32 -11.42
N GLY A 391 -13.12 6.27 -12.71
CA GLY A 391 -12.24 6.80 -13.75
C GLY A 391 -13.00 7.68 -14.74
N PHE A 392 -12.31 8.70 -15.21
CA PHE A 392 -12.78 9.58 -16.29
C PHE A 392 -11.65 9.79 -17.29
N LEU A 393 -11.96 9.69 -18.59
CA LEU A 393 -11.03 9.95 -19.68
C LEU A 393 -11.72 10.78 -20.75
N ILE A 394 -11.07 11.85 -21.17
CA ILE A 394 -11.44 12.61 -22.36
C ILE A 394 -10.37 12.37 -23.42
N THR A 395 -10.81 12.19 -24.68
CA THR A 395 -9.91 12.01 -25.81
C THR A 395 -10.33 12.93 -26.93
N ASP A 396 -9.37 13.69 -27.44
CA ASP A 396 -9.46 14.42 -28.68
C ASP A 396 -8.72 13.61 -29.76
N ASN A 397 -9.43 13.26 -30.86
CA ASN A 397 -8.89 12.46 -31.92
C ASN A 397 -9.19 13.14 -33.28
N GLU A 398 -8.14 13.58 -33.96
CA GLU A 398 -8.23 14.09 -35.32
C GLU A 398 -8.01 12.92 -36.27
N GLN A 399 -9.08 12.52 -36.99
CA GLN A 399 -9.14 11.36 -37.86
C GLN A 399 -9.32 11.76 -39.32
N GLU A 400 -8.41 11.35 -40.15
CA GLU A 400 -8.64 11.36 -41.60
C GLU A 400 -9.69 10.29 -41.94
N TYR A 401 -10.81 10.68 -42.54
CA TYR A 401 -11.90 9.76 -42.94
C TYR A 401 -11.94 9.49 -44.45
N THR A 402 -11.28 10.32 -45.24
CA THR A 402 -11.04 10.19 -46.67
C THR A 402 -9.71 10.92 -46.92
N PRO A 403 -8.91 10.56 -47.94
CA PRO A 403 -7.64 11.21 -48.22
C PRO A 403 -7.73 12.75 -48.18
N ASN A 404 -6.93 13.36 -47.31
CA ASN A 404 -6.84 14.80 -47.01
C ASN A 404 -8.12 15.46 -46.45
N LYS A 405 -9.09 14.66 -45.92
CA LYS A 405 -10.25 15.18 -45.21
C LYS A 405 -10.27 14.63 -43.76
N TYR A 406 -10.33 15.53 -42.84
CA TYR A 406 -10.27 15.24 -41.40
C TYR A 406 -11.60 15.52 -40.71
N GLN A 407 -11.84 14.82 -39.62
CA GLN A 407 -12.92 15.05 -38.68
C GLN A 407 -12.36 14.99 -37.27
N THR A 408 -12.92 15.79 -36.36
CA THR A 408 -12.61 15.73 -34.92
C THR A 408 -13.60 14.80 -34.24
N GLU A 409 -13.06 13.86 -33.47
CA GLU A 409 -13.83 12.93 -32.67
C GLU A 409 -13.48 13.17 -31.18
N LEU A 410 -14.48 13.58 -30.38
CA LEU A 410 -14.33 13.76 -28.96
C LEU A 410 -14.96 12.58 -28.19
N ASP A 411 -14.16 11.87 -27.44
CA ASP A 411 -14.59 10.79 -26.55
C ASP A 411 -14.70 11.26 -25.10
N PHE A 412 -15.81 10.91 -24.47
CA PHE A 412 -16.03 11.08 -23.03
C PHE A 412 -16.29 9.72 -22.41
N ALA A 413 -15.31 9.22 -21.66
CA ALA A 413 -15.39 7.90 -21.05
C ALA A 413 -15.47 7.97 -19.53
N VAL A 414 -16.35 7.17 -18.94
CA VAL A 414 -16.51 6.99 -17.50
C VAL A 414 -16.39 5.52 -17.16
N LEU A 415 -15.65 5.23 -16.09
CA LEU A 415 -15.48 3.91 -15.51
C LEU A 415 -15.92 3.93 -14.05
N ILE A 416 -16.67 2.92 -13.62
CA ILE A 416 -16.96 2.66 -12.21
C ILE A 416 -16.72 1.18 -11.97
N GLN A 417 -15.90 0.83 -10.97
CA GLN A 417 -15.67 -0.55 -10.56
C GLN A 417 -15.86 -0.70 -9.05
N TYR A 418 -16.47 -1.79 -8.63
CA TYR A 418 -16.56 -2.20 -7.23
C TYR A 418 -15.60 -3.35 -6.98
N LYS A 419 -14.75 -3.22 -5.97
CA LYS A 419 -13.76 -4.20 -5.51
C LYS A 419 -14.26 -4.94 -4.28
N PHE A 420 -14.08 -6.24 -4.21
CA PHE A 420 -14.51 -7.10 -3.10
C PHE A 420 -13.60 -8.31 -2.90
#